data_29d5fb49d82689884a1bec2ed645382d
#
_entry.id   29d5fb49d82689884a1bec2ed645382d
#
_cell.length_a   1.000
_cell.length_b   1.000
_cell.length_c   1.000
_cell.angle_alpha   90.00
_cell.angle_beta   90.00
_cell.angle_gamma   90.00
#
_symmetry.space_group_name_H-M   'P 1'
#
loop_
_entity.id
_entity.type
_entity.pdbx_description
1 polymer ?
#
loop_
_entity_poly.entity_id
_entity_poly.type
_entity_poly.pdbx_seq_one_letter_code
_entity_poly.pdbx_strand_id
1 'polypeptide(L)'
;MLHSFRLIFIAIFLACAGMLAFAILYLQGTLYLDPCPMCVLQRIAMMLIGLVSLAAAIHNPAGAGRRVYGGLAALLALGGAGIALRHSWLQWFPPDSLRCIGSDLEAMLNNFPLAEALPKIFGGSGECSTVGWTFLHLSIPEWNMVWFLAFAAMGLIALLRPAWFKRRE
;
A
#
# COMPACT_ATOMS: atom_id res chain seq x y z
N MET A 1 -28.19 4.61 -2.01
CA MET A 1 -27.78 4.48 -0.59
C MET A 1 -26.61 5.43 -0.38
N LEU A 2 -26.81 6.51 0.40
CA LEU A 2 -25.78 7.51 0.66
C LEU A 2 -24.89 6.97 1.78
N HIS A 3 -23.72 6.48 1.45
CA HIS A 3 -22.75 6.00 2.43
C HIS A 3 -22.21 7.18 3.26
N SER A 4 -22.18 7.02 4.57
CA SER A 4 -21.55 8.01 5.47
C SER A 4 -20.06 8.08 5.18
N PHE A 5 -19.50 9.27 4.95
CA PHE A 5 -18.06 9.51 4.76
C PHE A 5 -17.23 8.79 5.84
N ARG A 6 -17.66 8.94 7.09
CA ARG A 6 -17.01 8.32 8.24
C ARG A 6 -16.94 6.79 8.14
N LEU A 7 -18.03 6.13 7.74
CA LEU A 7 -18.06 4.66 7.63
C LEU A 7 -17.10 4.13 6.55
N ILE A 8 -17.00 4.83 5.43
CA ILE A 8 -16.09 4.44 4.34
C ILE A 8 -14.63 4.55 4.79
N PHE A 9 -14.25 5.65 5.44
CA PHE A 9 -12.89 5.83 5.92
C PHE A 9 -12.55 4.90 7.10
N ILE A 10 -13.53 4.54 7.94
CA ILE A 10 -13.37 3.46 8.93
C ILE A 10 -13.13 2.11 8.22
N ALA A 11 -13.89 1.80 7.17
CA ALA A 11 -13.72 0.56 6.40
C ALA A 11 -12.33 0.49 5.74
N ILE A 12 -11.85 1.59 5.16
CA ILE A 12 -10.48 1.67 4.60
C ILE A 12 -9.43 1.42 5.69
N PHE A 13 -9.58 2.08 6.85
CA PHE A 13 -8.68 1.86 7.98
C PHE A 13 -8.65 0.41 8.45
N LEU A 14 -9.83 -0.21 8.63
CA LEU A 14 -9.93 -1.61 9.05
C LEU A 14 -9.37 -2.57 7.99
N ALA A 15 -9.57 -2.28 6.70
CA ALA A 15 -8.96 -3.05 5.62
C ALA A 15 -7.44 -2.96 5.66
N CYS A 16 -6.87 -1.76 5.79
CA CYS A 16 -5.42 -1.57 5.92
C CYS A 16 -4.86 -2.30 7.15
N ALA A 17 -5.51 -2.16 8.32
CA ALA A 17 -5.10 -2.84 9.54
C ALA A 17 -5.18 -4.38 9.41
N GLY A 18 -6.24 -4.90 8.80
CA GLY A 18 -6.41 -6.33 8.54
C GLY A 18 -5.35 -6.89 7.59
N MET A 19 -5.04 -6.17 6.50
CA MET A 19 -4.00 -6.58 5.55
C MET A 19 -2.60 -6.55 6.18
N LEU A 20 -2.29 -5.54 6.99
CA LEU A 20 -1.04 -5.47 7.74
C LEU A 20 -0.93 -6.59 8.78
N ALA A 21 -2.00 -6.85 9.51
CA ALA A 21 -2.07 -7.95 10.46
C ALA A 21 -1.86 -9.31 9.76
N PHE A 22 -2.53 -9.54 8.63
CA PHE A 22 -2.32 -10.73 7.81
C PHE A 22 -0.87 -10.88 7.35
N ALA A 23 -0.26 -9.78 6.86
CA ALA A 23 1.12 -9.80 6.39
C ALA A 23 2.13 -10.09 7.51
N ILE A 24 1.90 -9.56 8.72
CA ILE A 24 2.82 -9.73 9.85
C ILE A 24 2.56 -11.06 10.57
N LEU A 25 1.32 -11.35 10.93
CA LEU A 25 0.99 -12.50 11.76
C LEU A 25 0.99 -13.82 10.96
N TYR A 26 0.44 -13.80 9.74
CA TYR A 26 0.33 -15.01 8.94
C TYR A 26 1.54 -15.22 8.02
N LEU A 27 1.87 -14.24 7.16
CA LEU A 27 2.97 -14.44 6.19
C LEU A 27 4.35 -14.49 6.88
N GLN A 28 4.62 -13.59 7.81
CA GLN A 28 5.91 -13.61 8.53
C GLN A 28 5.88 -14.55 9.74
N GLY A 29 4.83 -14.48 10.57
CA GLY A 29 4.79 -15.24 11.82
C GLY A 29 4.54 -16.74 11.64
N THR A 30 3.79 -17.16 10.61
CA THR A 30 3.43 -18.58 10.40
C THR A 30 4.18 -19.20 9.23
N LEU A 31 4.31 -18.48 8.11
CA LEU A 31 4.98 -18.99 6.91
C LEU A 31 6.46 -18.60 6.83
N TYR A 32 6.96 -17.81 7.77
CA TYR A 32 8.37 -17.35 7.85
C TYR A 32 8.85 -16.72 6.53
N LEU A 33 7.95 -16.00 5.85
CA LEU A 33 8.28 -15.28 4.61
C LEU A 33 8.84 -13.89 4.95
N ASP A 34 10.14 -13.71 4.79
CA ASP A 34 10.78 -12.42 4.99
C ASP A 34 10.34 -11.41 3.93
N PRO A 35 10.00 -10.17 4.35
CA PRO A 35 9.52 -9.15 3.42
C PRO A 35 10.69 -8.57 2.62
N CYS A 36 10.60 -8.61 1.30
CA CYS A 36 11.54 -7.90 0.43
C CYS A 36 11.43 -6.37 0.61
N PRO A 37 12.43 -5.57 0.21
CA PRO A 37 12.40 -4.11 0.36
C PRO A 37 11.16 -3.44 -0.24
N MET A 38 10.69 -3.90 -1.40
CA MET A 38 9.46 -3.38 -2.01
C MET A 38 8.20 -3.74 -1.23
N CYS A 39 8.17 -4.91 -0.57
CA CYS A 39 7.08 -5.29 0.33
C CYS A 39 7.00 -4.33 1.53
N VAL A 40 8.14 -3.93 2.08
CA VAL A 40 8.19 -2.97 3.18
C VAL A 40 7.66 -1.61 2.75
N LEU A 41 8.03 -1.10 1.57
CA LEU A 41 7.49 0.15 1.03
C LEU A 41 5.97 0.11 0.85
N GLN A 42 5.42 -1.00 0.36
CA GLN A 42 3.96 -1.18 0.24
C GLN A 42 3.28 -1.18 1.62
N ARG A 43 3.90 -1.79 2.64
CA ARG A 43 3.38 -1.74 4.03
C ARG A 43 3.39 -0.34 4.59
N ILE A 44 4.45 0.45 4.35
CA ILE A 44 4.52 1.86 4.75
C ILE A 44 3.40 2.66 4.07
N ALA A 45 3.20 2.50 2.77
CA ALA A 45 2.10 3.16 2.05
C ALA A 45 0.74 2.79 2.66
N MET A 46 0.53 1.51 2.99
CA MET A 46 -0.70 1.01 3.60
C MET A 46 -0.93 1.58 5.00
N MET A 47 0.14 1.69 5.83
CA MET A 47 0.08 2.36 7.14
C MET A 47 -0.31 3.82 7.00
N LEU A 48 0.29 4.56 6.06
CA LEU A 48 -0.03 5.97 5.83
C LEU A 48 -1.48 6.16 5.38
N ILE A 49 -1.98 5.33 4.46
CA ILE A 49 -3.40 5.35 4.03
C ILE A 49 -4.32 5.08 5.24
N GLY A 50 -3.97 4.08 6.05
CA GLY A 50 -4.71 3.75 7.28
C GLY A 50 -4.78 4.92 8.25
N LEU A 51 -3.65 5.58 8.53
CA LEU A 51 -3.58 6.73 9.43
C LEU A 51 -4.38 7.92 8.92
N VAL A 52 -4.27 8.25 7.62
CA VAL A 52 -5.06 9.30 6.98
C VAL A 52 -6.56 8.98 7.05
N SER A 53 -6.92 7.72 6.83
CA SER A 53 -8.31 7.26 6.89
C SER A 53 -8.86 7.31 8.31
N LEU A 54 -8.08 6.93 9.31
CA LEU A 54 -8.45 7.05 10.71
C LEU A 54 -8.64 8.52 11.11
N ALA A 55 -7.71 9.39 10.74
CA ALA A 55 -7.82 10.83 10.97
C ALA A 55 -9.06 11.43 10.30
N ALA A 56 -9.36 11.04 9.05
CA ALA A 56 -10.57 11.46 8.34
C ALA A 56 -11.85 10.99 9.05
N ALA A 57 -11.86 9.76 9.58
CA ALA A 57 -13.01 9.19 10.30
C ALA A 57 -13.24 9.87 11.65
N ILE A 58 -12.18 10.20 12.38
CA ILE A 58 -12.27 10.91 13.68
C ILE A 58 -12.71 12.36 13.45
N HIS A 59 -12.06 13.06 12.53
CA HIS A 59 -12.32 14.47 12.23
C HIS A 59 -13.70 14.68 11.56
N ASN A 60 -14.20 13.68 10.84
CA ASN A 60 -15.47 13.71 10.11
C ASN A 60 -15.73 15.07 9.43
N PRO A 61 -14.81 15.57 8.61
CA PRO A 61 -14.87 16.92 8.07
C PRO A 61 -16.06 17.13 7.12
N ALA A 62 -16.43 18.39 6.92
CA ALA A 62 -17.41 18.80 5.92
C ALA A 62 -16.72 19.55 4.76
N GLY A 63 -17.37 19.62 3.61
CA GLY A 63 -16.96 20.48 2.48
C GLY A 63 -15.52 20.23 2.01
N ALA A 64 -14.67 21.26 2.11
CA ALA A 64 -13.27 21.21 1.65
C ALA A 64 -12.42 20.17 2.37
N GLY A 65 -12.64 19.92 3.66
CA GLY A 65 -11.89 18.93 4.41
C GLY A 65 -12.05 17.51 3.85
N ARG A 66 -13.21 17.14 3.33
CA ARG A 66 -13.43 15.85 2.65
C ARG A 66 -12.57 15.71 1.40
N ARG A 67 -12.41 16.81 0.66
CA ARG A 67 -11.56 16.84 -0.54
C ARG A 67 -10.09 16.64 -0.18
N VAL A 68 -9.63 17.29 0.89
CA VAL A 68 -8.23 17.18 1.34
C VAL A 68 -7.91 15.74 1.76
N TYR A 69 -8.73 15.13 2.63
CA TYR A 69 -8.51 13.73 3.05
C TYR A 69 -8.66 12.75 1.89
N GLY A 70 -9.66 12.95 1.03
CA GLY A 70 -9.84 12.14 -0.17
C GLY A 70 -8.67 12.24 -1.13
N GLY A 71 -8.18 13.45 -1.39
CA GLY A 71 -7.02 13.69 -2.25
C GLY A 71 -5.73 13.08 -1.71
N LEU A 72 -5.49 13.24 -0.39
CA LEU A 72 -4.32 12.68 0.27
C LEU A 72 -4.34 11.14 0.25
N ALA A 73 -5.50 10.54 0.57
CA ALA A 73 -5.67 9.09 0.50
C ALA A 73 -5.47 8.57 -0.95
N ALA A 74 -6.03 9.26 -1.95
CA ALA A 74 -5.85 8.89 -3.35
C ALA A 74 -4.39 8.99 -3.80
N LEU A 75 -3.67 10.05 -3.42
CA LEU A 75 -2.26 10.24 -3.77
C LEU A 75 -1.39 9.13 -3.18
N LEU A 76 -1.56 8.82 -1.89
CA LEU A 76 -0.83 7.74 -1.23
C LEU A 76 -1.15 6.38 -1.84
N ALA A 77 -2.43 6.12 -2.16
CA ALA A 77 -2.86 4.87 -2.77
C ALA A 77 -2.31 4.71 -4.20
N LEU A 78 -2.27 5.77 -5.00
CA LEU A 78 -1.64 5.73 -6.33
C LEU A 78 -0.13 5.50 -6.25
N GLY A 79 0.54 6.12 -5.28
CA GLY A 79 1.95 5.84 -4.99
C GLY A 79 2.18 4.37 -4.62
N GLY A 80 1.35 3.82 -3.71
CA GLY A 80 1.38 2.40 -3.34
C GLY A 80 1.12 1.47 -4.53
N ALA A 81 0.14 1.81 -5.40
CA ALA A 81 -0.15 1.07 -6.62
C ALA A 81 1.04 1.07 -7.60
N GLY A 82 1.74 2.19 -7.74
CA GLY A 82 2.96 2.28 -8.56
C GLY A 82 4.07 1.36 -8.05
N ILE A 83 4.30 1.32 -6.73
CA ILE A 83 5.25 0.41 -6.09
C ILE A 83 4.83 -1.06 -6.33
N ALA A 84 3.55 -1.38 -6.15
CA ALA A 84 3.01 -2.71 -6.35
C ALA A 84 3.12 -3.16 -7.82
N LEU A 85 2.83 -2.26 -8.77
CA LEU A 85 2.99 -2.51 -10.22
C LEU A 85 4.46 -2.80 -10.56
N ARG A 86 5.40 -1.99 -10.06
CA ARG A 86 6.84 -2.22 -10.28
C ARG A 86 7.28 -3.56 -9.70
N HIS A 87 6.78 -3.92 -8.52
CA HIS A 87 7.07 -5.20 -7.89
C HIS A 87 6.52 -6.39 -8.71
N SER A 88 5.26 -6.32 -9.14
CA SER A 88 4.67 -7.34 -10.03
C SER A 88 5.43 -7.47 -11.34
N TRP A 89 5.87 -6.34 -11.91
CA TRP A 89 6.70 -6.33 -13.11
C TRP A 89 8.00 -7.13 -12.94
N LEU A 90 8.68 -6.99 -11.79
CA LEU A 90 9.90 -7.74 -11.49
C LEU A 90 9.64 -9.25 -11.31
N GLN A 91 8.44 -9.63 -10.88
CA GLN A 91 8.04 -11.05 -10.81
C GLN A 91 7.73 -11.63 -12.20
N TRP A 92 7.09 -10.84 -13.08
CA TRP A 92 6.75 -11.29 -14.44
C TRP A 92 7.96 -11.33 -15.37
N PHE A 93 8.88 -10.38 -15.22
CA PHE A 93 10.05 -10.20 -16.05
C PHE A 93 11.31 -10.05 -15.18
N PRO A 94 11.78 -11.14 -14.53
CA PRO A 94 12.94 -11.07 -13.66
C PRO A 94 14.20 -10.83 -14.50
N PRO A 95 14.96 -9.74 -14.26
CA PRO A 95 16.23 -9.52 -14.95
C PRO A 95 17.29 -10.52 -14.45
N ASP A 96 18.09 -11.06 -15.35
CA ASP A 96 19.14 -12.06 -15.02
C ASP A 96 20.18 -11.53 -14.01
N SER A 97 20.44 -10.22 -14.02
CA SER A 97 21.37 -9.56 -13.11
C SER A 97 20.92 -9.51 -11.64
N LEU A 98 19.64 -9.68 -11.35
CA LEU A 98 19.10 -9.57 -9.99
C LEU A 98 19.15 -10.88 -9.20
N ARG A 99 19.39 -12.02 -9.85
CA ARG A 99 19.42 -13.34 -9.18
C ARG A 99 20.54 -13.49 -8.13
N CYS A 100 21.55 -12.62 -8.18
CA CYS A 100 22.74 -12.70 -7.30
C CYS A 100 22.81 -11.61 -6.22
N ILE A 101 21.86 -10.66 -6.20
CA ILE A 101 21.87 -9.57 -5.21
C ILE A 101 20.83 -9.88 -4.15
N GLY A 102 21.24 -10.65 -3.14
CA GLY A 102 20.57 -10.69 -1.85
C GLY A 102 20.82 -9.36 -1.17
N SER A 103 19.82 -8.52 -0.98
CA SER A 103 19.99 -7.24 -0.30
C SER A 103 18.99 -7.16 0.83
N ASP A 104 19.52 -7.33 2.04
CA ASP A 104 18.84 -7.01 3.25
C ASP A 104 18.58 -5.49 3.29
N LEU A 105 17.32 -5.08 3.43
CA LEU A 105 16.92 -3.68 3.49
C LEU A 105 17.66 -2.95 4.62
N GLU A 106 17.87 -3.63 5.75
CA GLU A 106 18.58 -3.07 6.90
C GLU A 106 20.04 -2.76 6.55
N ALA A 107 20.71 -3.66 5.84
CA ALA A 107 22.07 -3.44 5.35
C ALA A 107 22.14 -2.29 4.33
N MET A 108 21.13 -2.14 3.47
CA MET A 108 21.07 -1.01 2.52
C MET A 108 20.87 0.33 3.24
N LEU A 109 19.98 0.41 4.21
CA LEU A 109 19.71 1.66 4.94
C LEU A 109 20.86 2.05 5.87
N ASN A 110 21.59 1.08 6.42
CA ASN A 110 22.74 1.34 7.30
C ASN A 110 24.01 1.76 6.53
N ASN A 111 24.18 1.29 5.30
CA ASN A 111 25.39 1.54 4.52
C ASN A 111 25.28 2.67 3.49
N PHE A 112 24.04 3.11 3.14
CA PHE A 112 23.83 4.14 2.11
C PHE A 112 22.88 5.23 2.59
N PRO A 113 23.11 6.51 2.24
CA PRO A 113 22.13 7.57 2.44
C PRO A 113 20.84 7.25 1.65
N LEU A 114 19.70 7.69 2.17
CA LEU A 114 18.37 7.38 1.63
C LEU A 114 18.24 7.67 0.13
N ALA A 115 18.91 8.72 -0.35
CA ALA A 115 18.94 9.12 -1.76
C ALA A 115 19.60 8.07 -2.68
N GLU A 116 20.55 7.28 -2.16
CA GLU A 116 21.22 6.22 -2.92
C GLU A 116 20.54 4.86 -2.72
N ALA A 117 19.90 4.66 -1.57
CA ALA A 117 19.17 3.44 -1.28
C ALA A 117 17.89 3.31 -2.13
N LEU A 118 17.14 4.42 -2.31
CA LEU A 118 15.89 4.42 -3.07
C LEU A 118 16.04 3.89 -4.51
N PRO A 119 16.98 4.37 -5.35
CA PRO A 119 17.15 3.83 -6.70
C PRO A 119 17.48 2.34 -6.71
N LYS A 120 18.25 1.86 -5.72
CA LYS A 120 18.61 0.44 -5.58
C LYS A 120 17.40 -0.41 -5.20
N ILE A 121 16.55 0.08 -4.29
CA ILE A 121 15.29 -0.58 -3.90
C ILE A 121 14.36 -0.70 -5.11
N PHE A 122 14.20 0.38 -5.90
CA PHE A 122 13.39 0.38 -7.12
C PHE A 122 14.02 -0.42 -8.27
N GLY A 123 15.34 -0.60 -8.26
CA GLY A 123 16.04 -1.51 -9.16
C GLY A 123 15.61 -2.96 -8.94
N GLY A 124 15.22 -3.29 -7.72
CA GLY A 124 14.81 -4.61 -7.28
C GLY A 124 15.98 -5.42 -6.70
N SER A 125 15.66 -6.29 -5.75
CA SER A 125 16.55 -7.34 -5.25
C SER A 125 16.11 -8.69 -5.81
N GLY A 126 16.98 -9.68 -5.80
CA GLY A 126 16.64 -11.06 -6.21
C GLY A 126 15.41 -11.61 -5.47
N GLU A 127 15.23 -11.22 -4.22
CA GLU A 127 14.07 -11.58 -3.39
C GLU A 127 12.75 -10.99 -3.91
N CYS A 128 12.77 -9.80 -4.54
CA CYS A 128 11.57 -9.19 -5.12
C CYS A 128 11.07 -9.94 -6.38
N SER A 129 11.92 -10.73 -7.02
CA SER A 129 11.56 -11.51 -8.22
C SER A 129 10.99 -12.89 -7.88
N THR A 130 11.13 -13.35 -6.64
CA THR A 130 10.61 -14.65 -6.20
C THR A 130 9.17 -14.53 -5.74
N VAL A 131 8.31 -15.47 -6.19
CA VAL A 131 6.91 -15.56 -5.76
C VAL A 131 6.84 -16.50 -4.57
N GLY A 132 6.81 -15.97 -3.35
CA GLY A 132 6.78 -16.77 -2.13
C GLY A 132 5.38 -17.30 -1.76
N TRP A 133 4.29 -16.62 -2.20
CA TRP A 133 2.91 -16.99 -1.88
C TRP A 133 1.95 -16.47 -2.95
N THR A 134 0.95 -17.29 -3.27
CA THR A 134 -0.10 -16.94 -4.23
C THR A 134 -1.47 -17.34 -3.70
N PHE A 135 -2.48 -16.53 -3.98
CA PHE A 135 -3.89 -16.83 -3.73
C PHE A 135 -4.72 -16.46 -4.96
N LEU A 136 -5.56 -17.39 -5.42
CA LEU A 136 -6.34 -17.24 -6.66
C LEU A 136 -5.46 -16.85 -7.88
N HIS A 137 -4.30 -17.46 -8.01
CA HIS A 137 -3.30 -17.18 -9.05
C HIS A 137 -2.66 -15.79 -9.01
N LEU A 138 -2.98 -14.94 -8.02
CA LEU A 138 -2.38 -13.64 -7.82
C LEU A 138 -1.33 -13.69 -6.71
N SER A 139 -0.19 -13.07 -6.96
CA SER A 139 0.87 -12.87 -5.97
C SER A 139 0.52 -11.77 -4.96
N ILE A 140 1.29 -11.66 -3.87
CA ILE A 140 1.08 -10.63 -2.84
C ILE A 140 1.08 -9.21 -3.43
N PRO A 141 2.06 -8.79 -4.28
CA PRO A 141 2.03 -7.44 -4.85
C PRO A 141 0.84 -7.20 -5.80
N GLU A 142 0.36 -8.22 -6.51
CA GLU A 142 -0.83 -8.09 -7.36
C GLU A 142 -2.10 -7.85 -6.54
N TRP A 143 -2.26 -8.57 -5.42
CA TRP A 143 -3.35 -8.29 -4.47
C TRP A 143 -3.24 -6.90 -3.87
N ASN A 144 -2.04 -6.47 -3.48
CA ASN A 144 -1.82 -5.12 -2.98
C ASN A 144 -2.17 -4.06 -4.03
N MET A 145 -1.85 -4.30 -5.30
CA MET A 145 -2.21 -3.41 -6.41
C MET A 145 -3.73 -3.24 -6.52
N VAL A 146 -4.49 -4.35 -6.45
CA VAL A 146 -5.97 -4.30 -6.47
C VAL A 146 -6.52 -3.45 -5.33
N TRP A 147 -6.02 -3.64 -4.11
CA TRP A 147 -6.45 -2.87 -2.95
C TRP A 147 -6.07 -1.39 -3.04
N PHE A 148 -4.85 -1.08 -3.48
CA PHE A 148 -4.43 0.31 -3.67
C PHE A 148 -5.28 1.02 -4.72
N LEU A 149 -5.62 0.35 -5.83
CA LEU A 149 -6.52 0.92 -6.86
C LEU A 149 -7.93 1.15 -6.30
N ALA A 150 -8.45 0.23 -5.49
CA ALA A 150 -9.74 0.42 -4.82
C ALA A 150 -9.71 1.62 -3.85
N PHE A 151 -8.66 1.76 -3.04
CA PHE A 151 -8.49 2.90 -2.13
C PHE A 151 -8.32 4.21 -2.90
N ALA A 152 -7.57 4.21 -4.00
CA ALA A 152 -7.42 5.36 -4.88
C ALA A 152 -8.77 5.80 -5.47
N ALA A 153 -9.57 4.85 -5.97
CA ALA A 153 -10.90 5.14 -6.49
C ALA A 153 -11.82 5.77 -5.42
N MET A 154 -11.82 5.22 -4.21
CA MET A 154 -12.62 5.76 -3.10
C MET A 154 -12.13 7.15 -2.67
N GLY A 155 -10.82 7.38 -2.62
CA GLY A 155 -10.23 8.68 -2.34
C GLY A 155 -10.58 9.72 -3.43
N LEU A 156 -10.52 9.34 -4.71
CA LEU A 156 -10.92 10.19 -5.84
C LEU A 156 -12.41 10.52 -5.81
N ILE A 157 -13.27 9.58 -5.46
CA ILE A 157 -14.70 9.85 -5.28
C ILE A 157 -14.91 10.88 -4.16
N ALA A 158 -14.20 10.76 -3.04
CA ALA A 158 -14.27 11.71 -1.94
C ALA A 158 -13.75 13.10 -2.33
N LEU A 159 -12.73 13.17 -3.20
CA LEU A 159 -12.16 14.40 -3.73
C LEU A 159 -13.13 15.10 -4.71
N LEU A 160 -13.63 14.35 -5.70
CA LEU A 160 -14.38 14.90 -6.84
C LEU A 160 -15.88 15.09 -6.54
N ARG A 161 -16.46 14.22 -5.72
CA ARG A 161 -17.89 14.21 -5.38
C ARG A 161 -18.15 14.22 -3.87
N PRO A 162 -17.69 15.24 -3.13
CA PRO A 162 -17.88 15.30 -1.67
C PRO A 162 -19.35 15.33 -1.26
N ALA A 163 -20.26 15.75 -2.13
CA ALA A 163 -21.71 15.74 -1.92
C ALA A 163 -22.32 14.32 -1.87
N TRP A 164 -21.63 13.31 -2.38
CA TRP A 164 -22.08 11.91 -2.31
C TRP A 164 -22.10 11.37 -0.88
N PHE A 165 -21.31 11.98 -0.01
CA PHE A 165 -21.18 11.57 1.39
C PHE A 165 -22.07 12.47 2.25
N LYS A 166 -23.28 12.01 2.60
CA LYS A 166 -24.16 12.72 3.55
C LYS A 166 -23.56 12.65 4.95
N ARG A 167 -23.58 13.80 5.67
CA ARG A 167 -23.35 13.82 7.11
C ARG A 167 -24.57 13.15 7.77
N ARG A 168 -24.36 12.10 8.59
CA ARG A 168 -25.35 11.72 9.58
C ARG A 168 -25.19 12.71 10.74
N GLU A 169 -26.18 13.56 10.91
CA GLU A 169 -26.39 14.31 12.16
C GLU A 169 -26.77 13.36 13.28
#